data_5b21ed65cb55efe127c86bbcc17a75a3
#
_entry.id   5b21ed65cb55efe127c86bbcc17a75a3
#
_cell.length_a   1.000
_cell.length_b   1.000
_cell.length_c   1.000
_cell.angle_alpha   90.00
_cell.angle_beta   90.00
_cell.angle_gamma   90.00
#
_symmetry.space_group_name_H-M   'P 1'
#
loop_
_entity.id
_entity.type
_entity.pdbx_description
1 polymer ?
#
loop_
_entity_poly.entity_id
_entity_poly.type
_entity_poly.pdbx_seq_one_letter_code
_entity_poly.pdbx_strand_id
1 'polypeptide(L)'
;GAQRWVDLGIIQFQPSEVIKFALPMFIASYLSQRAMPIRFKHLCWALIIIVLPVALILFQPDLGTAILVAGSGLVVLFLAGLRWRYILSALALAPVAVIGAWVFLLHDYQKQRVLTMFNPEEDKLGAGWNIIQSTTAIGSGGWSGKGWMLGTQSHLDFLPESHTDFIIA
;
A
#
# COMPACT_ATOMS: atom_id res chain seq x y z
N GLY A 1 -13.11 15.11 6.59
CA GLY A 1 -12.36 13.86 6.70
C GLY A 1 -12.80 12.88 5.63
N ALA A 2 -11.88 12.11 5.09
CA ALA A 2 -12.22 11.11 4.08
C ALA A 2 -13.15 10.06 4.69
N GLN A 3 -14.35 9.93 4.15
CA GLN A 3 -15.31 8.89 4.55
C GLN A 3 -14.84 7.56 3.95
N ARG A 4 -13.99 6.83 4.69
CA ARG A 4 -13.45 5.52 4.27
C ARG A 4 -14.21 4.35 4.88
N TRP A 5 -14.97 4.62 5.93
CA TRP A 5 -15.68 3.62 6.73
C TRP A 5 -17.18 3.69 6.47
N VAL A 6 -17.78 2.55 6.22
CA VAL A 6 -19.23 2.39 6.17
C VAL A 6 -19.67 1.92 7.56
N ASP A 7 -20.45 2.76 8.23
CA ASP A 7 -21.00 2.45 9.53
C ASP A 7 -22.29 1.65 9.33
N LEU A 8 -22.28 0.40 9.79
CA LEU A 8 -23.45 -0.50 9.78
C LEU A 8 -24.18 -0.49 11.13
N GLY A 9 -23.87 0.47 12.01
CA GLY A 9 -24.49 0.63 13.33
C GLY A 9 -23.89 -0.27 14.42
N ILE A 10 -23.44 -1.47 14.10
CA ILE A 10 -22.82 -2.42 15.04
C ILE A 10 -21.33 -2.61 14.71
N ILE A 11 -20.96 -2.50 13.43
CA ILE A 11 -19.60 -2.73 12.94
C ILE A 11 -19.28 -1.63 11.92
N GLN A 12 -18.11 -1.03 12.07
CA GLN A 12 -17.53 -0.17 11.04
C GLN A 12 -16.78 -1.03 10.04
N PHE A 13 -17.11 -0.90 8.78
CA PHE A 13 -16.59 -1.72 7.70
C PHE A 13 -15.93 -0.83 6.64
N GLN A 14 -14.71 -1.19 6.23
CA GLN A 14 -14.01 -0.52 5.14
C GLN A 14 -14.06 -1.39 3.88
N PRO A 15 -14.74 -0.98 2.79
CA PRO A 15 -14.86 -1.78 1.57
C PRO A 15 -13.51 -2.15 0.94
N SER A 16 -12.50 -1.29 1.04
CA SER A 16 -11.16 -1.54 0.51
C SER A 16 -10.45 -2.71 1.21
N GLU A 17 -10.81 -3.06 2.46
CA GLU A 17 -10.27 -4.24 3.13
C GLU A 17 -10.69 -5.53 2.42
N VAL A 18 -11.95 -5.62 1.99
CA VAL A 18 -12.44 -6.77 1.21
C VAL A 18 -11.81 -6.81 -0.19
N ILE A 19 -11.64 -5.66 -0.83
CA ILE A 19 -11.05 -5.59 -2.17
C ILE A 19 -9.62 -6.15 -2.18
N LYS A 20 -8.84 -5.99 -1.11
CA LYS A 20 -7.48 -6.57 -1.00
C LYS A 20 -7.47 -8.10 -1.22
N PHE A 21 -8.51 -8.79 -0.78
CA PHE A 21 -8.65 -10.24 -0.96
C PHE A 21 -9.46 -10.59 -2.21
N ALA A 22 -10.56 -9.90 -2.45
CA ALA A 22 -11.48 -10.20 -3.54
C ALA A 22 -10.84 -9.98 -4.92
N LEU A 23 -10.04 -8.93 -5.09
CA LEU A 23 -9.39 -8.61 -6.35
C LEU A 23 -8.42 -9.70 -6.83
N PRO A 24 -7.43 -10.14 -6.04
CA PRO A 24 -6.52 -11.20 -6.47
C PRO A 24 -7.25 -12.52 -6.74
N MET A 25 -8.25 -12.88 -5.94
CA MET A 25 -9.07 -14.07 -6.18
C MET A 25 -9.85 -13.98 -7.50
N PHE A 26 -10.44 -12.83 -7.79
CA PHE A 26 -11.18 -12.61 -9.03
C PHE A 26 -10.27 -12.69 -10.25
N ILE A 27 -9.08 -12.07 -10.19
CA ILE A 27 -8.10 -12.13 -11.28
C ILE A 27 -7.60 -13.57 -11.47
N ALA A 28 -7.31 -14.28 -10.39
CA ALA A 28 -6.87 -15.66 -10.43
C ALA A 28 -7.95 -16.56 -11.08
N SER A 29 -9.21 -16.40 -10.69
CA SER A 29 -10.34 -17.10 -11.29
C SER A 29 -10.51 -16.76 -12.77
N TYR A 30 -10.41 -15.48 -13.14
CA TYR A 30 -10.48 -15.05 -14.52
C TYR A 30 -9.37 -15.68 -15.39
N LEU A 31 -8.15 -15.76 -14.88
CA LEU A 31 -6.99 -16.24 -15.61
C LEU A 31 -6.90 -17.77 -15.61
N SER A 32 -7.40 -18.48 -14.59
CA SER A 32 -7.37 -19.94 -14.51
C SER A 32 -8.11 -20.63 -15.67
N GLN A 33 -9.09 -19.97 -16.23
CA GLN A 33 -9.88 -20.46 -17.38
C GLN A 33 -9.23 -20.15 -18.74
N ARG A 34 -8.01 -19.64 -18.77
CA ARG A 34 -7.34 -19.18 -19.99
C ARG A 34 -6.09 -19.99 -20.26
N ALA A 35 -5.80 -20.18 -21.56
CA ALA A 35 -4.57 -20.85 -21.97
C ALA A 35 -3.33 -20.02 -21.66
N MET A 36 -2.31 -20.66 -21.12
CA MET A 36 -0.99 -20.07 -20.90
C MET A 36 -0.10 -20.19 -22.14
N PRO A 37 0.75 -19.22 -22.44
CA PRO A 37 0.94 -17.91 -21.80
C PRO A 37 -0.21 -16.93 -22.13
N ILE A 38 -0.48 -16.02 -21.18
CA ILE A 38 -1.59 -15.07 -21.29
C ILE A 38 -1.49 -14.24 -22.59
N ARG A 39 -2.58 -14.22 -23.37
CA ARG A 39 -2.68 -13.37 -24.56
C ARG A 39 -2.86 -11.91 -24.16
N PHE A 40 -2.35 -11.00 -24.99
CA PHE A 40 -2.42 -9.55 -24.75
C PHE A 40 -3.84 -9.05 -24.41
N LYS A 41 -4.85 -9.54 -25.09
CA LYS A 41 -6.26 -9.20 -24.80
C LYS A 41 -6.66 -9.50 -23.35
N HIS A 42 -6.27 -10.64 -22.83
CA HIS A 42 -6.60 -11.04 -21.44
C HIS A 42 -5.78 -10.26 -20.42
N LEU A 43 -4.55 -9.89 -20.77
CA LEU A 43 -3.74 -8.99 -19.97
C LEU A 43 -4.40 -7.61 -19.83
N CYS A 44 -4.89 -7.03 -20.95
CA CYS A 44 -5.60 -5.75 -20.92
C CYS A 44 -6.85 -5.80 -20.02
N TRP A 45 -7.65 -6.86 -20.14
CA TRP A 45 -8.82 -7.02 -19.27
C TRP A 45 -8.44 -7.16 -17.79
N ALA A 46 -7.42 -7.94 -17.47
CA ALA A 46 -6.95 -8.07 -16.10
C ALA A 46 -6.41 -6.75 -15.55
N LEU A 47 -5.71 -5.95 -16.37
CA LEU A 47 -5.28 -4.61 -15.97
C LEU A 47 -6.47 -3.67 -15.74
N ILE A 48 -7.51 -3.71 -16.55
CA ILE A 48 -8.74 -2.94 -16.32
C ILE A 48 -9.38 -3.33 -14.99
N ILE A 49 -9.46 -4.62 -14.69
CA ILE A 49 -9.99 -5.15 -13.43
C ILE A 49 -9.18 -4.64 -12.22
N ILE A 50 -7.86 -4.47 -12.37
CA ILE A 50 -6.99 -3.92 -11.31
C ILE A 50 -7.18 -2.39 -11.20
N VAL A 51 -7.11 -1.69 -12.33
CA VAL A 51 -7.10 -0.22 -12.36
C VAL A 51 -8.41 0.37 -11.84
N LEU A 52 -9.55 -0.26 -12.12
CA LEU A 52 -10.85 0.26 -11.73
C LEU A 52 -10.98 0.44 -10.20
N PRO A 53 -10.79 -0.60 -9.35
CA PRO A 53 -10.85 -0.41 -7.91
C PRO A 53 -9.69 0.45 -7.37
N VAL A 54 -8.52 0.38 -7.95
CA VAL A 54 -7.37 1.24 -7.55
C VAL A 54 -7.71 2.71 -7.79
N ALA A 55 -8.29 3.06 -8.93
CA ALA A 55 -8.72 4.44 -9.21
C ALA A 55 -9.77 4.90 -8.19
N LEU A 56 -10.76 4.07 -7.87
CA LEU A 56 -11.78 4.39 -6.87
C LEU A 56 -11.16 4.67 -5.49
N ILE A 57 -10.17 3.86 -5.08
CA ILE A 57 -9.46 4.05 -3.80
C ILE A 57 -8.62 5.34 -3.82
N LEU A 58 -8.00 5.67 -4.95
CA LEU A 58 -7.26 6.92 -5.11
C LEU A 58 -8.16 8.16 -5.00
N PHE A 59 -9.43 8.08 -5.44
CA PHE A 59 -10.41 9.15 -5.19
C PHE A 59 -10.75 9.32 -3.70
N GLN A 60 -10.55 8.29 -2.88
CA GLN A 60 -10.73 8.35 -1.42
C GLN A 60 -9.47 8.83 -0.68
N PRO A 61 -8.55 9.53 -1.29
CA PRO A 61 -7.15 9.83 -1.02
C PRO A 61 -6.41 8.79 -0.14
N ASP A 62 -6.54 7.51 -0.47
CA ASP A 62 -5.86 6.42 0.22
C ASP A 62 -4.79 5.76 -0.67
N LEU A 63 -3.64 6.42 -0.75
CA LEU A 63 -2.52 5.98 -1.59
C LEU A 63 -1.95 4.63 -1.12
N GLY A 64 -1.87 4.41 0.19
CA GLY A 64 -1.32 3.17 0.77
C GLY A 64 -2.12 1.94 0.35
N THR A 65 -3.43 1.98 0.58
CA THR A 65 -4.33 0.88 0.18
C THR A 65 -4.38 0.70 -1.33
N ALA A 66 -4.34 1.79 -2.12
CA ALA A 66 -4.30 1.72 -3.58
C ALA A 66 -3.06 0.96 -4.08
N ILE A 67 -1.88 1.22 -3.51
CA ILE A 67 -0.63 0.52 -3.86
C ILE A 67 -0.71 -0.95 -3.47
N LEU A 68 -1.23 -1.29 -2.29
CA LEU A 68 -1.38 -2.68 -1.85
C LEU A 68 -2.34 -3.46 -2.76
N VAL A 69 -3.48 -2.88 -3.11
CA VAL A 69 -4.47 -3.49 -4.00
C VAL A 69 -3.90 -3.67 -5.41
N ALA A 70 -3.23 -2.66 -5.96
CA ALA A 70 -2.54 -2.77 -7.25
C ALA A 70 -1.47 -3.86 -7.22
N GLY A 71 -0.62 -3.86 -6.19
CA GLY A 71 0.44 -4.85 -5.99
C GLY A 71 -0.09 -6.28 -5.93
N SER A 72 -1.17 -6.52 -5.17
CA SER A 72 -1.78 -7.86 -5.08
C SER A 72 -2.25 -8.38 -6.44
N GLY A 73 -2.88 -7.52 -7.25
CA GLY A 73 -3.31 -7.88 -8.60
C GLY A 73 -2.13 -8.13 -9.56
N LEU A 74 -1.09 -7.32 -9.50
CA LEU A 74 0.12 -7.48 -10.32
C LEU A 74 0.88 -8.76 -9.97
N VAL A 75 0.95 -9.14 -8.68
CA VAL A 75 1.54 -10.42 -8.25
C VAL A 75 0.80 -11.60 -8.86
N VAL A 76 -0.52 -11.59 -8.87
CA VAL A 76 -1.31 -12.65 -9.53
C VAL A 76 -1.02 -12.72 -11.03
N LEU A 77 -0.92 -11.58 -11.72
CA LEU A 77 -0.54 -11.54 -13.14
C LEU A 77 0.85 -12.12 -13.37
N PHE A 78 1.79 -11.80 -12.52
CA PHE A 78 3.15 -12.34 -12.59
C PHE A 78 3.15 -13.87 -12.43
N LEU A 79 2.48 -14.38 -11.39
CA LEU A 79 2.37 -15.81 -11.10
C LEU A 79 1.60 -16.58 -12.19
N ALA A 80 0.67 -15.93 -12.88
CA ALA A 80 -0.06 -16.48 -14.03
C ALA A 80 0.78 -16.54 -15.32
N GLY A 81 2.10 -16.40 -15.25
CA GLY A 81 3.01 -16.58 -16.38
C GLY A 81 3.02 -15.41 -17.36
N LEU A 82 3.05 -14.18 -16.84
CA LEU A 82 3.22 -12.99 -17.66
C LEU A 82 4.53 -13.05 -18.45
N ARG A 83 4.51 -12.79 -19.74
CA ARG A 83 5.72 -12.79 -20.58
C ARG A 83 6.70 -11.71 -20.13
N TRP A 84 7.96 -12.05 -19.98
CA TRP A 84 9.04 -11.12 -19.57
C TRP A 84 9.07 -9.81 -20.35
N ARG A 85 8.72 -9.82 -21.62
CA ARG A 85 8.65 -8.61 -22.44
C ARG A 85 7.69 -7.55 -21.88
N TYR A 86 6.56 -7.96 -21.30
CA TYR A 86 5.61 -7.02 -20.67
C TYR A 86 6.14 -6.49 -19.34
N ILE A 87 6.81 -7.34 -18.57
CA ILE A 87 7.46 -6.94 -17.31
C ILE A 87 8.58 -5.92 -17.61
N LEU A 88 9.45 -6.23 -18.56
CA LEU A 88 10.55 -5.32 -18.95
C LEU A 88 10.04 -4.00 -19.53
N SER A 89 8.98 -4.03 -20.35
CA SER A 89 8.37 -2.80 -20.87
C SER A 89 7.72 -1.97 -19.76
N ALA A 90 7.03 -2.61 -18.80
CA ALA A 90 6.46 -1.91 -17.64
C ALA A 90 7.56 -1.30 -16.77
N LEU A 91 8.64 -2.03 -16.52
CA LEU A 91 9.77 -1.54 -15.74
C LEU A 91 10.48 -0.35 -16.45
N ALA A 92 10.62 -0.40 -17.76
CA ALA A 92 11.19 0.70 -18.54
C ALA A 92 10.30 1.96 -18.54
N LEU A 93 8.96 1.78 -18.49
CA LEU A 93 8.01 2.89 -18.44
C LEU A 93 7.75 3.39 -17.02
N ALA A 94 8.05 2.60 -15.99
CA ALA A 94 7.80 2.94 -14.60
C ALA A 94 8.41 4.29 -14.17
N PRO A 95 9.65 4.65 -14.49
CA PRO A 95 10.22 5.96 -14.15
C PRO A 95 9.41 7.12 -14.73
N VAL A 96 8.97 7.00 -15.98
CA VAL A 96 8.16 8.03 -16.65
C VAL A 96 6.80 8.16 -15.99
N ALA A 97 6.18 7.02 -15.65
CA ALA A 97 4.90 6.99 -14.95
C ALA A 97 5.00 7.58 -13.53
N VAL A 98 6.08 7.28 -12.80
CA VAL A 98 6.33 7.84 -11.46
C VAL A 98 6.54 9.35 -11.53
N ILE A 99 7.35 9.84 -12.46
CA ILE A 99 7.57 11.28 -12.65
C ILE A 99 6.26 11.97 -13.06
N GLY A 100 5.50 11.37 -13.98
CA GLY A 100 4.20 11.90 -14.39
C GLY A 100 3.20 11.94 -13.25
N ALA A 101 3.12 10.88 -12.45
CA ALA A 101 2.27 10.85 -11.26
C ALA A 101 2.70 11.92 -10.24
N TRP A 102 3.98 12.08 -10.00
CA TRP A 102 4.52 13.09 -9.09
C TRP A 102 4.13 14.51 -9.50
N VAL A 103 4.23 14.83 -10.80
CA VAL A 103 3.97 16.19 -11.32
C VAL A 103 2.47 16.47 -11.43
N PHE A 104 1.70 15.53 -11.97
CA PHE A 104 0.31 15.79 -12.41
C PHE A 104 -0.77 15.17 -11.53
N LEU A 105 -0.49 14.06 -10.80
CA LEU A 105 -1.52 13.34 -10.07
C LEU A 105 -1.45 13.52 -8.55
N LEU A 106 -0.25 13.60 -7.97
CA LEU A 106 -0.12 13.67 -6.51
C LEU A 106 -0.46 15.06 -5.98
N HIS A 107 -1.31 15.08 -4.95
CA HIS A 107 -1.61 16.28 -4.18
C HIS A 107 -0.45 16.62 -3.24
N ASP A 108 -0.34 17.88 -2.83
CA ASP A 108 0.78 18.35 -2.02
C ASP A 108 0.93 17.60 -0.69
N TYR A 109 -0.17 17.22 -0.03
CA TYR A 109 -0.11 16.41 1.20
C TYR A 109 0.46 14.99 0.96
N GLN A 110 0.26 14.39 -0.24
CA GLN A 110 0.82 13.09 -0.60
C GLN A 110 2.31 13.20 -0.88
N LYS A 111 2.72 14.27 -1.60
CA LYS A 111 4.12 14.59 -1.81
C LYS A 111 4.84 14.81 -0.49
N GLN A 112 4.22 15.58 0.43
CA GLN A 112 4.77 15.80 1.77
C GLN A 112 4.98 14.49 2.51
N ARG A 113 4.00 13.58 2.50
CA ARG A 113 4.15 12.26 3.14
C ARG A 113 5.33 11.45 2.60
N VAL A 114 5.50 11.45 1.27
CA VAL A 114 6.64 10.77 0.65
C VAL A 114 7.95 11.43 1.05
N LEU A 115 8.04 12.75 1.05
CA LEU A 115 9.24 13.49 1.47
C LEU A 115 9.55 13.24 2.94
N THR A 116 8.56 13.31 3.83
CA THR A 116 8.75 13.02 5.26
C THR A 116 9.22 11.58 5.52
N MET A 117 8.82 10.62 4.67
CA MET A 117 9.31 9.24 4.78
C MET A 117 10.82 9.14 4.51
N PHE A 118 11.35 9.94 3.58
CA PHE A 118 12.78 9.97 3.24
C PHE A 118 13.59 10.89 4.17
N ASN A 119 12.96 11.96 4.66
CA ASN A 119 13.61 12.93 5.55
C ASN A 119 12.69 13.29 6.74
N PRO A 120 12.50 12.38 7.71
CA PRO A 120 11.60 12.60 8.84
C PRO A 120 12.06 13.72 9.78
N GLU A 121 13.33 14.11 9.70
CA GLU A 121 13.88 15.17 10.54
C GLU A 121 13.36 16.58 10.20
N GLU A 122 12.84 16.78 9.01
CA GLU A 122 12.23 18.05 8.60
C GLU A 122 10.84 18.27 9.21
N ASP A 123 10.15 17.20 9.62
CA ASP A 123 8.81 17.27 10.23
C ASP A 123 8.82 16.65 11.65
N LYS A 124 9.68 17.15 12.52
CA LYS A 124 9.87 16.63 13.89
C LYS A 124 8.64 16.80 14.81
N LEU A 125 7.67 17.62 14.43
CA LEU A 125 6.47 17.87 15.24
C LEU A 125 5.21 17.23 14.68
N GLY A 126 5.29 16.56 13.51
CA GLY A 126 4.18 15.92 12.83
C GLY A 126 4.42 14.44 12.54
N ALA A 127 4.16 14.03 11.32
CA ALA A 127 4.30 12.63 10.88
C ALA A 127 5.74 12.09 11.03
N GLY A 128 6.76 12.96 10.89
CA GLY A 128 8.16 12.59 11.07
C GLY A 128 8.49 12.14 12.49
N TRP A 129 7.85 12.70 13.52
CA TRP A 129 8.01 12.27 14.91
C TRP A 129 7.68 10.78 15.09
N ASN A 130 6.55 10.34 14.53
CA ASN A 130 6.12 8.95 14.63
C ASN A 130 7.11 7.99 13.95
N ILE A 131 7.66 8.39 12.80
CA ILE A 131 8.68 7.62 12.08
C ILE A 131 9.96 7.51 12.89
N ILE A 132 10.41 8.61 13.49
CA ILE A 132 11.63 8.64 14.31
C ILE A 132 11.44 7.76 15.57
N GLN A 133 10.31 7.88 16.26
CA GLN A 133 10.05 7.11 17.46
C GLN A 133 9.88 5.62 17.18
N SER A 134 9.16 5.25 16.12
CA SER A 134 9.02 3.85 15.73
C SER A 134 10.34 3.22 15.31
N THR A 135 11.16 3.94 14.55
CA THR A 135 12.50 3.49 14.16
C THR A 135 13.40 3.32 15.37
N THR A 136 13.34 4.25 16.34
CA THR A 136 14.06 4.16 17.60
C THR A 136 13.60 2.98 18.45
N ALA A 137 12.27 2.74 18.50
CA ALA A 137 11.70 1.60 19.23
C ALA A 137 12.22 0.27 18.65
N ILE A 138 12.08 0.08 17.34
CA ILE A 138 12.53 -1.13 16.64
C ILE A 138 14.06 -1.30 16.77
N GLY A 139 14.83 -0.22 16.53
CA GLY A 139 16.29 -0.25 16.61
C GLY A 139 16.79 -0.56 18.02
N SER A 140 16.11 -0.07 19.05
CA SER A 140 16.48 -0.33 20.46
C SER A 140 16.22 -1.79 20.88
N GLY A 141 15.38 -2.52 20.17
CA GLY A 141 15.10 -3.94 20.43
C GLY A 141 16.19 -4.89 19.93
N GLY A 142 16.99 -4.48 18.95
CA GLY A 142 18.01 -5.33 18.33
C GLY A 142 17.41 -6.61 17.72
N TRP A 143 18.17 -7.70 17.69
CA TRP A 143 17.75 -8.97 17.09
C TRP A 143 16.78 -9.80 17.94
N SER A 144 16.82 -9.65 19.26
CA SER A 144 16.06 -10.49 20.22
C SER A 144 14.91 -9.76 20.90
N GLY A 145 14.78 -8.46 20.66
CA GLY A 145 13.86 -7.61 21.41
C GLY A 145 14.30 -7.36 22.85
N LYS A 146 13.62 -6.44 23.54
CA LYS A 146 13.88 -6.14 24.96
C LYS A 146 13.18 -7.10 25.93
N GLY A 147 12.26 -7.91 25.45
CA GLY A 147 11.43 -8.79 26.23
C GLY A 147 9.98 -8.31 26.36
N TRP A 148 9.10 -9.21 26.82
CA TRP A 148 7.67 -8.94 26.95
C TRP A 148 7.42 -7.75 27.88
N MET A 149 6.70 -6.75 27.40
CA MET A 149 6.36 -5.51 28.10
C MET A 149 7.57 -4.68 28.62
N LEU A 150 8.77 -4.85 28.06
CA LEU A 150 9.96 -4.07 28.43
C LEU A 150 10.31 -2.97 27.39
N GLY A 151 9.42 -2.70 26.45
CA GLY A 151 9.55 -1.65 25.44
C GLY A 151 9.44 -0.26 26.07
N THR A 152 10.52 0.50 26.06
CA THR A 152 10.56 1.85 26.70
C THR A 152 9.71 2.86 25.94
N GLN A 153 9.60 2.78 24.63
CA GLN A 153 8.86 3.75 23.82
C GLN A 153 7.33 3.58 23.95
N SER A 154 6.84 2.33 24.08
CA SER A 154 5.42 2.06 24.29
C SER A 154 4.94 2.43 25.70
N HIS A 155 5.80 2.31 26.73
CA HIS A 155 5.44 2.68 28.10
C HIS A 155 5.42 4.20 28.34
N LEU A 156 6.14 4.96 27.53
CA LEU A 156 6.23 6.42 27.67
C LEU A 156 5.20 7.15 26.81
N ASP A 157 4.29 6.42 26.15
CA ASP A 157 3.27 6.97 25.24
C ASP A 157 3.84 7.91 24.14
N PHE A 158 5.11 7.70 23.77
CA PHE A 158 5.74 8.50 22.70
C PHE A 158 5.25 8.14 21.30
N LEU A 159 4.56 7.01 21.14
CA LEU A 159 3.97 6.55 19.88
C LEU A 159 2.45 6.66 19.96
N PRO A 160 1.85 7.71 19.41
CA PRO A 160 0.40 7.71 19.16
C PRO A 160 0.07 6.58 18.20
N GLU A 161 -1.13 5.99 18.33
CA GLU A 161 -1.61 4.87 17.50
C GLU A 161 -0.74 3.59 17.59
N SER A 162 -0.09 3.35 18.74
CA SER A 162 0.75 2.16 18.98
C SER A 162 -0.01 0.83 18.81
N HIS A 163 -1.35 0.85 18.97
CA HIS A 163 -2.21 -0.34 18.83
C HIS A 163 -2.65 -0.64 17.40
N THR A 164 -2.44 0.27 16.46
CA THR A 164 -2.88 0.15 15.06
C THR A 164 -1.72 0.23 14.08
N ASP A 165 -1.07 1.39 14.00
CA ASP A 165 -0.11 1.68 12.95
C ASP A 165 1.32 1.24 13.32
N PHE A 166 1.62 1.10 14.61
CA PHE A 166 2.97 0.81 15.10
C PHE A 166 3.03 -0.41 16.04
N ILE A 167 2.29 -1.47 15.73
CA ILE A 167 2.19 -2.68 16.56
C ILE A 167 3.55 -3.36 16.81
N ILE A 168 4.51 -3.18 15.90
CA ILE A 168 5.84 -3.82 15.98
C ILE A 168 6.85 -2.96 16.75
N ALA A 169 6.52 -1.69 17.01
CA ALA A 169 7.45 -0.73 17.60
C ALA A 169 7.46 -0.71 19.14
#